data_127784164e5aeb58dec8bd4ea6b43871
#
_entry.id   127784164e5aeb58dec8bd4ea6b43871
#
_cell.length_a   1.000
_cell.length_b   1.000
_cell.length_c   1.000
_cell.angle_alpha   90.00
_cell.angle_beta   90.00
_cell.angle_gamma   90.00
#
_symmetry.space_group_name_H-M   'P 1'
#
loop_
_entity.id
_entity.type
_entity.pdbx_description
1 polymer ?
#
loop_
_entity_poly.entity_id
_entity_poly.type
_entity_poly.pdbx_seq_one_letter_code
_entity_poly.pdbx_strand_id
1 'polypeptide(L)'
;MKKGLICLLAVFCMLFGTNPVFARMAGHVFDDAELYTGQEEQTLTQRAEEIGETYGLDVLFLTTEDTQGLSAREYAAQFFLDGDFGYGAEQDGIVFIIDMQERDAQMVTSGEAISIFTDAYLAQIWEEVQPYLSDGAYAEAMSVFLDQVIAYCQAYQEYLENPEEYVSVYQQEQQQK
;
A
#
# COMPACT_ATOMS: atom_id res chain seq x y z
N MET A 1 -76.45 -14.57 1.87
CA MET A 1 -75.94 -13.57 0.96
C MET A 1 -74.92 -12.72 1.73
N LYS A 2 -73.65 -13.06 1.69
CA LYS A 2 -72.58 -12.24 2.25
C LYS A 2 -71.37 -12.29 1.29
N LYS A 3 -71.11 -11.16 0.67
CA LYS A 3 -70.02 -10.98 -0.30
C LYS A 3 -68.69 -10.94 0.42
N GLY A 4 -67.81 -11.87 0.16
CA GLY A 4 -66.43 -11.87 0.64
C GLY A 4 -65.56 -10.86 -0.15
N LEU A 5 -65.02 -9.90 0.55
CA LEU A 5 -64.07 -8.93 0.03
C LEU A 5 -62.68 -9.56 0.04
N ILE A 6 -62.17 -9.93 -1.12
CA ILE A 6 -60.81 -10.44 -1.28
C ILE A 6 -59.87 -9.23 -1.32
N CYS A 7 -59.12 -9.02 -0.20
CA CYS A 7 -58.02 -8.10 -0.17
C CYS A 7 -56.81 -8.69 -0.92
N LEU A 8 -56.54 -8.16 -2.09
CA LEU A 8 -55.35 -8.47 -2.87
C LEU A 8 -54.18 -7.65 -2.29
N LEU A 9 -53.39 -8.30 -1.43
CA LEU A 9 -52.17 -7.71 -0.88
C LEU A 9 -51.10 -7.82 -1.96
N ALA A 10 -50.91 -6.73 -2.70
CA ALA A 10 -49.80 -6.61 -3.64
C ALA A 10 -48.49 -6.53 -2.81
N VAL A 11 -47.75 -7.63 -2.75
CA VAL A 11 -46.39 -7.67 -2.24
C VAL A 11 -45.52 -6.97 -3.27
N PHE A 12 -45.27 -5.70 -3.01
CA PHE A 12 -44.28 -4.91 -3.74
C PHE A 12 -42.90 -5.37 -3.25
N CYS A 13 -42.33 -6.43 -3.86
CA CYS A 13 -40.95 -6.78 -3.72
C CYS A 13 -40.09 -5.66 -4.34
N MET A 14 -39.67 -4.71 -3.51
CA MET A 14 -38.55 -3.84 -3.85
C MET A 14 -37.31 -4.73 -4.02
N LEU A 15 -36.97 -4.98 -5.27
CA LEU A 15 -35.67 -5.46 -5.65
C LEU A 15 -34.67 -4.33 -5.33
N PHE A 16 -34.22 -4.27 -4.08
CA PHE A 16 -32.98 -3.59 -3.80
C PHE A 16 -31.90 -4.39 -4.52
N GLY A 17 -31.51 -3.89 -5.69
CA GLY A 17 -30.29 -4.30 -6.33
C GLY A 17 -29.16 -4.03 -5.34
N THR A 18 -28.72 -5.05 -4.64
CA THR A 18 -27.45 -5.04 -3.96
C THR A 18 -26.41 -4.99 -5.07
N ASN A 19 -25.96 -3.77 -5.43
CA ASN A 19 -24.68 -3.67 -6.09
C ASN A 19 -23.72 -4.44 -5.18
N PRO A 20 -22.94 -5.39 -5.70
CA PRO A 20 -21.86 -5.92 -4.93
C PRO A 20 -20.94 -4.72 -4.66
N VAL A 21 -21.04 -4.17 -3.46
CA VAL A 21 -19.93 -3.36 -2.93
C VAL A 21 -18.82 -4.39 -2.88
N PHE A 22 -17.88 -4.32 -3.82
CA PHE A 22 -16.62 -5.02 -3.69
C PHE A 22 -16.07 -4.56 -2.34
N ALA A 23 -16.11 -5.43 -1.35
CA ALA A 23 -15.55 -5.13 -0.06
C ALA A 23 -14.06 -4.90 -0.32
N ARG A 24 -13.60 -3.65 -0.14
CA ARG A 24 -12.18 -3.34 -0.13
C ARG A 24 -11.50 -4.37 0.77
N MET A 25 -10.46 -5.02 0.30
CA MET A 25 -9.66 -5.90 1.15
C MET A 25 -9.12 -5.05 2.31
N ALA A 26 -9.33 -5.50 3.54
CA ALA A 26 -8.91 -4.79 4.73
C ALA A 26 -7.56 -5.36 5.19
N GLY A 27 -6.63 -4.48 5.51
CA GLY A 27 -5.32 -4.84 6.04
C GLY A 27 -4.19 -4.20 5.25
N HIS A 28 -3.01 -4.21 5.86
CA HIS A 28 -1.78 -3.66 5.29
C HIS A 28 -0.70 -4.73 5.11
N VAL A 29 -0.82 -5.87 5.80
CA VAL A 29 0.12 -6.99 5.76
C VAL A 29 -0.60 -8.22 5.22
N PHE A 30 -0.07 -8.80 4.16
CA PHE A 30 -0.54 -10.01 3.48
C PHE A 30 0.64 -10.98 3.38
N ASP A 31 0.81 -11.80 4.42
CA ASP A 31 2.00 -12.60 4.66
C ASP A 31 1.78 -14.08 4.30
N ASP A 32 1.60 -14.37 3.01
CA ASP A 32 1.40 -15.74 2.52
C ASP A 32 2.66 -16.62 2.66
N ALA A 33 3.85 -16.02 2.73
CA ALA A 33 5.11 -16.73 2.92
C ALA A 33 5.50 -16.90 4.41
N GLU A 34 4.65 -16.47 5.34
CA GLU A 34 4.85 -16.62 6.80
C GLU A 34 6.21 -16.06 7.28
N LEU A 35 6.59 -14.86 6.78
CA LEU A 35 7.86 -14.21 7.12
C LEU A 35 7.81 -13.41 8.42
N TYR A 36 6.61 -13.07 8.90
CA TYR A 36 6.41 -12.25 10.08
C TYR A 36 5.72 -13.03 11.20
N THR A 37 6.02 -12.68 12.43
CA THR A 37 5.21 -13.11 13.57
C THR A 37 3.94 -12.26 13.66
N GLY A 38 2.88 -12.78 14.27
CA GLY A 38 1.65 -12.01 14.43
C GLY A 38 1.81 -10.68 15.19
N GLN A 39 2.85 -10.54 16.03
CA GLN A 39 3.17 -9.27 16.68
C GLN A 39 3.84 -8.28 15.71
N GLU A 40 4.70 -8.76 14.83
CA GLU A 40 5.34 -7.96 13.79
C GLU A 40 4.32 -7.48 12.77
N GLU A 41 3.41 -8.35 12.30
CA GLU A 41 2.29 -7.97 11.43
C GLU A 41 1.44 -6.86 12.06
N GLN A 42 1.10 -7.00 13.34
CA GLN A 42 0.33 -5.98 14.06
C GLN A 42 1.09 -4.64 14.12
N THR A 43 2.40 -4.69 14.38
CA THR A 43 3.23 -3.48 14.45
C THR A 43 3.35 -2.80 13.08
N LEU A 44 3.58 -3.58 12.02
CA LEU A 44 3.64 -3.08 10.64
C LEU A 44 2.31 -2.48 10.20
N THR A 45 1.20 -3.16 10.50
CA THR A 45 -0.15 -2.68 10.22
C THR A 45 -0.42 -1.33 10.91
N GLN A 46 -0.14 -1.24 12.21
CA GLN A 46 -0.35 0.00 12.96
C GLN A 46 0.44 1.17 12.36
N ARG A 47 1.71 0.95 12.02
CA ARG A 47 2.55 1.98 11.41
C ARG A 47 2.06 2.39 10.02
N ALA A 48 1.59 1.44 9.22
CA ALA A 48 1.00 1.72 7.90
C ALA A 48 -0.29 2.54 8.04
N GLU A 49 -1.16 2.22 9.00
CA GLU A 49 -2.36 3.01 9.33
C GLU A 49 -2.00 4.45 9.74
N GLU A 50 -1.00 4.64 10.60
CA GLU A 50 -0.53 5.96 11.03
C GLU A 50 0.00 6.80 9.83
N ILE A 51 0.66 6.17 8.87
CA ILE A 51 1.11 6.81 7.62
C ILE A 51 -0.11 7.20 6.77
N GLY A 52 -1.09 6.30 6.64
CA GLY A 52 -2.33 6.58 5.91
C GLY A 52 -3.09 7.77 6.47
N GLU A 53 -3.24 7.82 7.80
CA GLU A 53 -3.92 8.93 8.48
C GLU A 53 -3.16 10.26 8.38
N THR A 54 -1.82 10.21 8.39
CA THR A 54 -0.98 11.41 8.44
C THR A 54 -0.70 11.98 7.05
N TYR A 55 -0.42 11.11 6.07
CA TYR A 55 0.06 11.50 4.75
C TYR A 55 -0.92 11.21 3.62
N GLY A 56 -2.02 10.50 3.89
CA GLY A 56 -2.94 10.06 2.85
C GLY A 56 -2.31 9.05 1.88
N LEU A 57 -1.48 8.15 2.40
CA LEU A 57 -0.74 7.16 1.63
C LEU A 57 -1.03 5.75 2.14
N ASP A 58 -1.49 4.85 1.29
CA ASP A 58 -1.69 3.45 1.64
C ASP A 58 -0.38 2.68 1.48
N VAL A 59 0.07 2.03 2.55
CA VAL A 59 1.32 1.24 2.55
C VAL A 59 0.98 -0.22 2.74
N LEU A 60 1.36 -1.07 1.79
CA LEU A 60 1.08 -2.50 1.83
C LEU A 60 2.36 -3.33 1.85
N PHE A 61 2.30 -4.44 2.59
CA PHE A 61 3.34 -5.47 2.62
C PHE A 61 2.76 -6.76 2.07
N LEU A 62 3.38 -7.29 1.03
CA LEU A 62 3.06 -8.58 0.44
C LEU A 62 4.23 -9.53 0.60
N THR A 63 3.97 -10.75 1.03
CA THR A 63 4.92 -11.85 0.91
C THR A 63 4.24 -13.00 0.20
N THR A 64 4.95 -13.73 -0.65
CA THR A 64 4.37 -14.87 -1.38
C THR A 64 5.43 -15.91 -1.73
N GLU A 65 4.99 -17.16 -1.87
CA GLU A 65 5.78 -18.26 -2.45
C GLU A 65 5.34 -18.58 -3.90
N ASP A 66 4.31 -17.89 -4.42
CA ASP A 66 3.80 -18.14 -5.78
C ASP A 66 3.17 -16.88 -6.37
N THR A 67 3.86 -16.28 -7.31
CA THR A 67 3.35 -15.12 -8.09
C THR A 67 2.47 -15.53 -9.27
N GLN A 68 2.08 -16.80 -9.36
CA GLN A 68 1.25 -17.37 -10.44
C GLN A 68 1.83 -17.13 -11.85
N GLY A 69 3.16 -17.08 -11.92
CA GLY A 69 3.90 -16.90 -13.17
C GLY A 69 4.05 -15.43 -13.61
N LEU A 70 3.62 -14.48 -12.78
CA LEU A 70 3.90 -13.05 -12.96
C LEU A 70 5.26 -12.69 -12.37
N SER A 71 5.84 -11.57 -12.78
CA SER A 71 6.92 -10.96 -12.00
C SER A 71 6.40 -10.43 -10.66
N ALA A 72 7.26 -10.31 -9.65
CA ALA A 72 6.88 -9.74 -8.35
C ALA A 72 6.21 -8.36 -8.51
N ARG A 73 6.72 -7.51 -9.39
CA ARG A 73 6.15 -6.20 -9.73
C ARG A 73 4.73 -6.30 -10.29
N GLU A 74 4.50 -7.19 -11.27
CA GLU A 74 3.18 -7.36 -11.89
C GLU A 74 2.18 -7.93 -10.89
N TYR A 75 2.60 -8.90 -10.07
CA TYR A 75 1.76 -9.48 -9.03
C TYR A 75 1.33 -8.42 -8.00
N ALA A 76 2.27 -7.62 -7.48
CA ALA A 76 1.97 -6.54 -6.53
C ALA A 76 1.03 -5.49 -7.13
N ALA A 77 1.28 -5.07 -8.38
CA ALA A 77 0.42 -4.09 -9.05
C ALA A 77 -1.01 -4.63 -9.26
N GLN A 78 -1.15 -5.89 -9.69
CA GLN A 78 -2.46 -6.52 -9.85
C GLN A 78 -3.17 -6.68 -8.50
N PHE A 79 -2.47 -7.15 -7.48
CA PHE A 79 -3.01 -7.29 -6.12
C PHE A 79 -3.56 -5.95 -5.59
N PHE A 80 -2.81 -4.86 -5.79
CA PHE A 80 -3.20 -3.53 -5.36
C PHE A 80 -4.48 -3.06 -6.06
N LEU A 81 -4.58 -3.24 -7.37
CA LEU A 81 -5.73 -2.85 -8.15
C LEU A 81 -6.96 -3.71 -7.86
N ASP A 82 -6.81 -5.03 -7.79
CA ASP A 82 -7.90 -5.96 -7.54
C ASP A 82 -8.47 -5.82 -6.12
N GLY A 83 -7.65 -5.43 -5.15
CA GLY A 83 -8.05 -5.18 -3.77
C GLY A 83 -8.66 -3.80 -3.54
N ASP A 84 -8.74 -2.94 -4.56
CA ASP A 84 -9.19 -1.54 -4.46
C ASP A 84 -8.42 -0.76 -3.39
N PHE A 85 -7.10 -0.99 -3.30
CA PHE A 85 -6.20 -0.32 -2.38
C PHE A 85 -5.85 1.10 -2.84
N GLY A 86 -5.19 1.84 -1.96
CA GLY A 86 -4.79 3.23 -2.18
C GLY A 86 -5.67 4.24 -1.47
N TYR A 87 -5.09 5.37 -1.16
CA TYR A 87 -5.76 6.46 -0.48
C TYR A 87 -6.41 7.40 -1.49
N GLY A 88 -7.62 7.85 -1.22
CA GLY A 88 -8.32 8.82 -2.05
C GLY A 88 -8.73 8.32 -3.44
N ALA A 89 -9.06 9.26 -4.34
CA ALA A 89 -9.56 8.97 -5.68
C ALA A 89 -8.44 8.54 -6.66
N GLU A 90 -7.21 8.95 -6.40
CA GLU A 90 -6.03 8.65 -7.23
C GLU A 90 -5.36 7.34 -6.81
N GLN A 91 -5.89 6.67 -5.76
CA GLN A 91 -5.35 5.43 -5.20
C GLN A 91 -3.86 5.58 -4.83
N ASP A 92 -3.56 6.59 -3.99
CA ASP A 92 -2.20 6.88 -3.56
C ASP A 92 -1.67 5.76 -2.66
N GLY A 93 -0.59 5.12 -3.07
CA GLY A 93 -0.06 3.99 -2.31
C GLY A 93 1.30 3.50 -2.75
N ILE A 94 1.92 2.73 -1.86
CA ILE A 94 3.17 2.02 -2.10
C ILE A 94 3.06 0.60 -1.56
N VAL A 95 3.45 -0.36 -2.39
CA VAL A 95 3.49 -1.79 -2.04
C VAL A 95 4.93 -2.24 -1.97
N PHE A 96 5.31 -2.91 -0.88
CA PHE A 96 6.55 -3.68 -0.81
C PHE A 96 6.21 -5.17 -0.90
N ILE A 97 6.71 -5.84 -1.94
CA ILE A 97 6.53 -7.28 -2.13
C ILE A 97 7.84 -8.04 -1.93
N ILE A 98 7.77 -9.19 -1.27
CA ILE A 98 8.83 -10.18 -1.16
C ILE A 98 8.33 -11.48 -1.79
N ASP A 99 8.94 -11.87 -2.91
CA ASP A 99 8.71 -13.14 -3.60
C ASP A 99 9.77 -14.16 -3.14
N MET A 100 9.34 -15.13 -2.34
CA MET A 100 10.23 -16.13 -1.79
C MET A 100 10.54 -17.25 -2.79
N GLN A 101 9.74 -17.41 -3.84
CA GLN A 101 10.01 -18.38 -4.90
C GLN A 101 11.23 -17.97 -5.72
N GLU A 102 11.24 -16.74 -6.20
CA GLU A 102 12.32 -16.22 -7.05
C GLU A 102 13.41 -15.50 -6.23
N ARG A 103 13.20 -15.30 -4.92
CA ARG A 103 14.07 -14.52 -4.03
C ARG A 103 14.24 -13.09 -4.52
N ASP A 104 13.14 -12.52 -5.00
CA ASP A 104 13.05 -11.15 -5.49
C ASP A 104 12.22 -10.28 -4.54
N ALA A 105 12.49 -8.98 -4.52
CA ALA A 105 11.67 -8.03 -3.81
C ALA A 105 11.56 -6.73 -4.62
N GLN A 106 10.37 -6.15 -4.61
CA GLN A 106 10.04 -4.98 -5.41
C GLN A 106 9.23 -3.96 -4.61
N MET A 107 9.36 -2.69 -4.99
CA MET A 107 8.48 -1.62 -4.57
C MET A 107 7.66 -1.15 -5.76
N VAL A 108 6.35 -0.98 -5.56
CA VAL A 108 5.39 -0.53 -6.59
C VAL A 108 4.61 0.66 -6.04
N THR A 109 4.57 1.75 -6.79
CA THR A 109 3.89 2.99 -6.39
C THR A 109 2.67 3.24 -7.28
N SER A 110 1.64 3.89 -6.71
CA SER A 110 0.41 4.30 -7.39
C SER A 110 0.02 5.72 -6.98
N GLY A 111 -0.68 6.42 -7.87
CA GLY A 111 -1.18 7.77 -7.60
C GLY A 111 -0.07 8.79 -7.37
N GLU A 112 -0.25 9.67 -6.40
CA GLU A 112 0.74 10.71 -6.06
C GLU A 112 2.04 10.12 -5.49
N ALA A 113 2.01 8.90 -4.94
CA ALA A 113 3.20 8.21 -4.46
C ALA A 113 4.30 8.09 -5.54
N ILE A 114 3.93 8.06 -6.84
CA ILE A 114 4.90 8.06 -7.95
C ILE A 114 5.76 9.34 -7.94
N SER A 115 5.18 10.47 -7.54
CA SER A 115 5.90 11.75 -7.46
C SER A 115 6.73 11.86 -6.18
N ILE A 116 6.26 11.26 -5.08
CA ILE A 116 6.97 11.21 -3.79
C ILE A 116 8.19 10.29 -3.89
N PHE A 117 7.97 9.08 -4.40
CA PHE A 117 8.98 8.02 -4.48
C PHE A 117 9.50 7.87 -5.92
N THR A 118 10.33 8.81 -6.34
CA THR A 118 11.01 8.72 -7.65
C THR A 118 11.92 7.48 -7.71
N ASP A 119 12.30 7.05 -8.92
CA ASP A 119 13.23 5.93 -9.10
C ASP A 119 14.53 6.09 -8.29
N ALA A 120 15.02 7.33 -8.16
CA ALA A 120 16.21 7.63 -7.38
C ALA A 120 15.98 7.40 -5.87
N TYR A 121 14.83 7.78 -5.36
CA TYR A 121 14.47 7.55 -3.96
C TYR A 121 14.18 6.08 -3.67
N LEU A 122 13.50 5.39 -4.57
CA LEU A 122 13.32 3.94 -4.43
C LEU A 122 14.66 3.19 -4.42
N ALA A 123 15.64 3.63 -5.21
CA ALA A 123 16.98 3.06 -5.18
C ALA A 123 17.69 3.32 -3.83
N GLN A 124 17.53 4.49 -3.22
CA GLN A 124 18.09 4.79 -1.90
C GLN A 124 17.41 3.96 -0.80
N ILE A 125 16.09 3.84 -0.83
CA ILE A 125 15.34 2.95 0.09
C ILE A 125 15.85 1.52 -0.04
N TRP A 126 16.09 1.05 -1.27
CA TRP A 126 16.60 -0.29 -1.52
C TRP A 126 17.98 -0.53 -0.89
N GLU A 127 18.90 0.42 -1.00
CA GLU A 127 20.21 0.34 -0.39
C GLU A 127 20.15 0.17 1.14
N GLU A 128 19.19 0.81 1.80
CA GLU A 128 18.97 0.71 3.25
C GLU A 128 18.29 -0.60 3.68
N VAL A 129 17.37 -1.11 2.87
CA VAL A 129 16.54 -2.29 3.21
C VAL A 129 17.22 -3.62 2.85
N GLN A 130 17.94 -3.67 1.72
CA GLN A 130 18.53 -4.88 1.16
C GLN A 130 19.41 -5.68 2.15
N PRO A 131 20.26 -5.07 3.00
CA PRO A 131 21.06 -5.83 3.95
C PRO A 131 20.21 -6.69 4.90
N TYR A 132 19.11 -6.13 5.42
CA TYR A 132 18.20 -6.84 6.31
C TYR A 132 17.48 -7.99 5.60
N LEU A 133 17.03 -7.78 4.35
CA LEU A 133 16.43 -8.84 3.54
C LEU A 133 17.42 -9.98 3.29
N SER A 134 18.68 -9.65 3.04
CA SER A 134 19.75 -10.63 2.79
C SER A 134 20.06 -11.47 4.03
N ASP A 135 19.92 -10.89 5.22
CA ASP A 135 20.12 -11.57 6.51
C ASP A 135 18.87 -12.31 6.99
N GLY A 136 17.74 -12.21 6.26
CA GLY A 136 16.46 -12.80 6.65
C GLY A 136 15.74 -12.06 7.77
N ALA A 137 16.16 -10.83 8.08
CA ALA A 137 15.56 -9.95 9.07
C ALA A 137 14.40 -9.14 8.43
N TYR A 138 13.33 -9.85 8.02
CA TYR A 138 12.28 -9.27 7.18
C TYR A 138 11.48 -8.19 7.89
N ALA A 139 11.15 -8.36 9.18
CA ALA A 139 10.40 -7.36 9.95
C ALA A 139 11.22 -6.08 10.17
N GLU A 140 12.51 -6.21 10.44
CA GLU A 140 13.45 -5.10 10.53
C GLU A 140 13.59 -4.37 9.19
N ALA A 141 13.68 -5.12 8.07
CA ALA A 141 13.70 -4.56 6.73
C ALA A 141 12.48 -3.67 6.48
N MET A 142 11.27 -4.16 6.82
CA MET A 142 10.04 -3.39 6.66
C MET A 142 9.94 -2.22 7.63
N SER A 143 10.53 -2.33 8.82
CA SER A 143 10.60 -1.20 9.75
C SER A 143 11.48 -0.07 9.19
N VAL A 144 12.64 -0.40 8.62
CA VAL A 144 13.51 0.56 7.93
C VAL A 144 12.81 1.17 6.72
N PHE A 145 12.11 0.35 5.93
CA PHE A 145 11.31 0.84 4.81
C PHE A 145 10.27 1.88 5.24
N LEU A 146 9.52 1.62 6.32
CA LEU A 146 8.52 2.57 6.84
C LEU A 146 9.17 3.88 7.34
N ASP A 147 10.37 3.82 7.96
CA ASP A 147 11.09 5.02 8.37
C ASP A 147 11.47 5.88 7.16
N GLN A 148 11.89 5.26 6.06
CA GLN A 148 12.19 5.95 4.80
C GLN A 148 10.91 6.53 4.16
N VAL A 149 9.80 5.77 4.13
CA VAL A 149 8.52 6.26 3.64
C VAL A 149 8.09 7.53 4.37
N ILE A 150 8.17 7.55 5.70
CA ILE A 150 7.85 8.73 6.51
C ILE A 150 8.78 9.90 6.16
N ALA A 151 10.08 9.68 6.05
CA ALA A 151 11.04 10.73 5.75
C ALA A 151 10.78 11.38 4.38
N TYR A 152 10.50 10.59 3.34
CA TYR A 152 10.18 11.10 2.01
C TYR A 152 8.83 11.80 1.95
N CYS A 153 7.81 11.32 2.65
CA CYS A 153 6.54 12.01 2.77
C CYS A 153 6.68 13.39 3.44
N GLN A 154 7.47 13.49 4.52
CA GLN A 154 7.78 14.74 5.19
C GLN A 154 8.51 15.72 4.26
N ALA A 155 9.57 15.25 3.59
CA ALA A 155 10.33 16.08 2.65
C ALA A 155 9.46 16.57 1.49
N TYR A 156 8.53 15.74 1.01
CA TYR A 156 7.59 16.15 -0.05
C TYR A 156 6.59 17.22 0.43
N GLN A 157 6.08 17.11 1.65
CA GLN A 157 5.23 18.15 2.25
C GLN A 157 5.98 19.48 2.39
N GLU A 158 7.23 19.46 2.87
CA GLU A 158 8.09 20.66 2.94
C GLU A 158 8.32 21.26 1.55
N TYR A 159 8.53 20.43 0.54
CA TYR A 159 8.64 20.89 -0.84
C TYR A 159 7.37 21.60 -1.33
N LEU A 160 6.19 21.07 -1.03
CA LEU A 160 4.92 21.67 -1.43
C LEU A 160 4.67 23.02 -0.74
N GLU A 161 5.09 23.16 0.51
CA GLU A 161 4.95 24.40 1.28
C GLU A 161 5.97 25.48 0.87
N ASN A 162 7.20 25.09 0.58
CA ASN A 162 8.32 25.98 0.28
C ASN A 162 9.19 25.49 -0.90
N PRO A 163 8.69 25.47 -2.14
CA PRO A 163 9.41 24.86 -3.27
C PRO A 163 10.78 25.47 -3.56
N GLU A 164 10.91 26.81 -3.39
CA GLU A 164 12.17 27.52 -3.67
C GLU A 164 13.28 27.18 -2.65
N GLU A 165 12.90 27.04 -1.38
CA GLU A 165 13.85 26.67 -0.32
C GLU A 165 14.31 25.23 -0.45
N TYR A 166 13.39 24.30 -0.71
CA TYR A 166 13.69 22.89 -0.90
C TYR A 166 14.68 22.65 -2.05
N VAL A 167 14.45 23.28 -3.21
CA VAL A 167 15.35 23.16 -4.37
C VAL A 167 16.75 23.66 -4.04
N SER A 168 16.88 24.73 -3.26
CA SER A 168 18.19 25.28 -2.88
C SER A 168 18.97 24.34 -1.95
N VAL A 169 18.30 23.73 -0.98
CA VAL A 169 18.91 22.76 -0.04
C VAL A 169 19.29 21.48 -0.78
N TYR A 170 18.40 20.93 -1.58
CA TYR A 170 18.66 19.72 -2.37
C TYR A 170 19.85 19.89 -3.33
N GLN A 171 19.96 21.04 -4.00
CA GLN A 171 21.09 21.33 -4.88
C GLN A 171 22.41 21.46 -4.11
N GLN A 172 22.41 22.00 -2.89
CA GLN A 172 23.60 22.09 -2.05
C GLN A 172 24.09 20.72 -1.61
N GLU A 173 23.19 19.82 -1.23
CA GLU A 173 23.53 18.45 -0.84
C GLU A 173 24.12 17.63 -2.00
N GLN A 174 23.61 17.81 -3.21
CA GLN A 174 24.14 17.13 -4.40
C GLN A 174 25.54 17.64 -4.80
N GLN A 175 25.91 18.88 -4.45
CA GLN A 175 27.25 19.42 -4.72
C GLN A 175 28.30 18.97 -3.70
N GLN A 176 27.90 18.38 -2.56
CA GLN A 176 28.82 17.91 -1.51
C GLN A 176 29.16 16.41 -1.61
N LYS A 177 28.52 15.67 -2.53
CA LYS A 177 28.79 14.26 -2.81
C LYS A 177 29.70 14.11 -4.01
#